data_1e6d5d4053b6558827c93a0b48154c11
#
_entry.id   1e6d5d4053b6558827c93a0b48154c11
#
_cell.length_a   1.000
_cell.length_b   1.000
_cell.length_c   1.000
_cell.angle_alpha   90.00
_cell.angle_beta   90.00
_cell.angle_gamma   90.00
#
_symmetry.space_group_name_H-M   'P 1'
#
loop_
_entity.id
_entity.type
_entity.pdbx_description
1 polymer ?
#
loop_
_entity_poly.entity_id
_entity_poly.type
_entity_poly.pdbx_seq_one_letter_code
_entity_poly.pdbx_strand_id
1 'polypeptide(L)'
;AIQVLFTSMKILTISAIIVFAFALGRGDAANLFQSSISPDMSSTGMFLGFILAMSGAFWAYDGWINVTYISGEIKNVQRTLPVSMFITAVTVMVVYILVNLAYIYVMPVGEMAARYLGAEATGQPYLVATDVARTFWGEWSGSAIAAAIMISTFGAVNGTIMMTARVNYSMAREGLFFRKIGEINPRFMTPGPSLVLQGVWASLLVLSGTFDQLTDMLIFVSWLFYAAAAFGVVLLCRRMPDAPRPYRVWGYPWVTYIFVFFSMIYVVFT
;
A
#
# COMPACT_ATOMS: atom_id res chain seq x y z
N ALA A 1 3.14 -2.54 21.55
CA ALA A 1 2.22 -3.64 21.89
C ALA A 1 0.96 -3.63 21.01
N ILE A 2 0.17 -2.54 21.00
CA ILE A 2 -1.12 -2.43 20.25
C ILE A 2 -0.93 -2.66 18.74
N GLN A 3 0.04 -2.03 18.11
CA GLN A 3 0.30 -2.19 16.67
C GLN A 3 0.69 -3.64 16.31
N VAL A 4 1.44 -4.31 17.17
CA VAL A 4 1.78 -5.73 16.96
C VAL A 4 0.53 -6.59 17.00
N LEU A 5 -0.40 -6.34 17.93
CA LEU A 5 -1.67 -7.05 18.01
C LEU A 5 -2.48 -6.91 16.72
N PHE A 6 -2.68 -5.67 16.24
CA PHE A 6 -3.41 -5.43 14.99
C PHE A 6 -2.76 -6.09 13.77
N THR A 7 -1.42 -6.02 13.69
CA THR A 7 -0.69 -6.67 12.60
C THR A 7 -0.81 -8.19 12.67
N SER A 8 -0.71 -8.78 13.87
CA SER A 8 -0.87 -10.23 14.06
C SER A 8 -2.28 -10.70 13.67
N MET A 9 -3.33 -9.97 14.06
CA MET A 9 -4.71 -10.30 13.66
C MET A 9 -4.89 -10.26 12.14
N LYS A 10 -4.32 -9.25 11.47
CA LYS A 10 -4.32 -9.14 10.01
C LYS A 10 -3.66 -10.35 9.35
N ILE A 11 -2.45 -10.70 9.78
CA ILE A 11 -1.70 -11.84 9.24
C ILE A 11 -2.46 -13.14 9.49
N LEU A 12 -3.03 -13.35 10.67
CA LEU A 12 -3.83 -14.54 10.99
C LEU A 12 -5.06 -14.65 10.09
N THR A 13 -5.79 -13.56 9.85
CA THR A 13 -6.97 -13.56 8.98
C THR A 13 -6.59 -13.94 7.55
N ILE A 14 -5.55 -13.33 6.99
CA ILE A 14 -5.09 -13.62 5.62
C ILE A 14 -4.59 -15.07 5.54
N SER A 15 -3.80 -15.51 6.52
CA SER A 15 -3.29 -16.89 6.58
C SER A 15 -4.42 -17.91 6.69
N ALA A 16 -5.46 -17.62 7.46
CA ALA A 16 -6.64 -18.48 7.55
C ALA A 16 -7.33 -18.64 6.18
N ILE A 17 -7.55 -17.55 5.45
CA ILE A 17 -8.13 -17.61 4.11
C ILE A 17 -7.28 -18.49 3.18
N ILE A 18 -5.94 -18.28 3.16
CA ILE A 18 -5.02 -19.07 2.34
C ILE A 18 -5.09 -20.55 2.69
N VAL A 19 -4.97 -20.87 3.98
CA VAL A 19 -4.99 -22.27 4.45
C VAL A 19 -6.31 -22.94 4.12
N PHE A 20 -7.44 -22.32 4.42
CA PHE A 20 -8.76 -22.90 4.15
C PHE A 20 -9.04 -23.04 2.66
N ALA A 21 -8.58 -22.10 1.84
CA ALA A 21 -8.73 -22.19 0.38
C ALA A 21 -8.09 -23.48 -0.17
N PHE A 22 -6.87 -23.78 0.23
CA PHE A 22 -6.15 -24.95 -0.28
C PHE A 22 -6.47 -26.25 0.49
N ALA A 23 -6.73 -26.18 1.81
CA ALA A 23 -6.93 -27.37 2.63
C ALA A 23 -8.32 -28.01 2.47
N LEU A 24 -9.38 -27.22 2.23
CA LEU A 24 -10.74 -27.73 2.13
C LEU A 24 -11.12 -28.24 0.74
N GLY A 25 -10.24 -28.08 -0.26
CA GLY A 25 -10.44 -28.62 -1.62
C GLY A 25 -11.69 -28.12 -2.34
N ARG A 26 -12.21 -26.95 -1.99
CA ARG A 26 -13.40 -26.34 -2.60
C ARG A 26 -13.07 -25.45 -3.82
N GLY A 27 -11.84 -25.45 -4.26
CA GLY A 27 -11.38 -24.74 -5.46
C GLY A 27 -11.03 -25.71 -6.58
N ASP A 28 -10.76 -25.14 -7.74
CA ASP A 28 -10.32 -25.88 -8.92
C ASP A 28 -8.98 -25.29 -9.43
N ALA A 29 -7.99 -26.16 -9.60
CA ALA A 29 -6.70 -25.77 -10.16
C ALA A 29 -6.82 -25.27 -11.62
N ALA A 30 -7.85 -25.69 -12.35
CA ALA A 30 -8.12 -25.20 -13.70
C ALA A 30 -8.38 -23.70 -13.73
N ASN A 31 -8.92 -23.11 -12.66
CA ASN A 31 -9.15 -21.67 -12.55
C ASN A 31 -7.87 -20.85 -12.68
N LEU A 32 -6.72 -21.38 -12.24
CA LEU A 32 -5.42 -20.72 -12.31
C LEU A 32 -4.91 -20.53 -13.75
N PHE A 33 -5.44 -21.31 -14.70
CA PHE A 33 -5.03 -21.30 -16.09
C PHE A 33 -6.10 -20.73 -17.05
N GLN A 34 -7.25 -20.31 -16.51
CA GLN A 34 -8.31 -19.70 -17.32
C GLN A 34 -7.93 -18.27 -17.68
N SER A 35 -7.95 -17.97 -18.98
CA SER A 35 -7.79 -16.59 -19.46
C SER A 35 -9.14 -15.88 -19.42
N SER A 36 -9.17 -14.72 -18.77
CA SER A 36 -10.35 -13.82 -18.77
C SER A 36 -10.21 -12.65 -19.74
N ILE A 37 -9.14 -12.67 -20.57
CA ILE A 37 -8.89 -11.63 -21.57
C ILE A 37 -9.82 -11.87 -22.76
N SER A 38 -10.58 -10.85 -23.15
CA SER A 38 -11.42 -10.91 -24.34
C SER A 38 -10.55 -11.12 -25.59
N PRO A 39 -10.86 -12.09 -26.47
CA PRO A 39 -10.10 -12.32 -27.71
C PRO A 39 -10.04 -11.11 -28.63
N ASP A 40 -11.03 -10.21 -28.54
CA ASP A 40 -11.15 -9.02 -29.39
C ASP A 40 -10.42 -7.79 -28.81
N MET A 41 -9.74 -7.93 -27.68
CA MET A 41 -9.03 -6.82 -27.05
C MET A 41 -7.79 -6.44 -27.86
N SER A 42 -7.71 -5.16 -28.27
CA SER A 42 -6.54 -4.63 -28.98
C SER A 42 -5.29 -4.61 -28.06
N SER A 43 -4.10 -4.68 -28.67
CA SER A 43 -2.83 -4.58 -27.91
C SER A 43 -2.73 -3.30 -27.09
N THR A 44 -3.26 -2.18 -27.60
CA THR A 44 -3.34 -0.90 -26.89
C THR A 44 -4.29 -1.00 -25.69
N GLY A 45 -5.45 -1.65 -25.86
CA GLY A 45 -6.41 -1.88 -24.77
C GLY A 45 -5.80 -2.77 -23.67
N MET A 46 -5.06 -3.80 -24.03
CA MET A 46 -4.33 -4.64 -23.05
C MET A 46 -3.28 -3.84 -22.28
N PHE A 47 -2.51 -2.99 -22.97
CA PHE A 47 -1.50 -2.16 -22.33
C PHE A 47 -2.11 -1.15 -21.35
N LEU A 48 -3.15 -0.42 -21.78
CA LEU A 48 -3.86 0.53 -20.92
C LEU A 48 -4.53 -0.18 -19.74
N GLY A 49 -5.19 -1.30 -19.97
CA GLY A 49 -5.79 -2.11 -18.90
C GLY A 49 -4.76 -2.59 -17.88
N PHE A 50 -3.57 -2.96 -18.33
CA PHE A 50 -2.46 -3.33 -17.45
C PHE A 50 -1.99 -2.14 -16.59
N ILE A 51 -1.80 -0.95 -17.20
CA ILE A 51 -1.41 0.26 -16.47
C ILE A 51 -2.46 0.63 -15.41
N LEU A 52 -3.74 0.59 -15.76
CA LEU A 52 -4.82 0.87 -14.80
C LEU A 52 -4.86 -0.16 -13.66
N ALA A 53 -4.69 -1.44 -13.96
CA ALA A 53 -4.61 -2.49 -12.93
C ALA A 53 -3.41 -2.30 -11.99
N MET A 54 -2.32 -1.70 -12.47
CA MET A 54 -1.16 -1.36 -11.64
C MET A 54 -1.49 -0.34 -10.54
N SER A 55 -2.44 0.59 -10.75
CA SER A 55 -2.86 1.56 -9.72
C SER A 55 -3.33 0.85 -8.45
N GLY A 56 -4.20 -0.16 -8.60
CA GLY A 56 -4.65 -0.98 -7.47
C GLY A 56 -3.51 -1.77 -6.80
N ALA A 57 -2.58 -2.32 -7.60
CA ALA A 57 -1.41 -3.00 -7.06
C ALA A 57 -0.50 -2.04 -6.30
N PHE A 58 -0.24 -0.86 -6.82
CA PHE A 58 0.57 0.17 -6.15
C PHE A 58 -0.05 0.62 -4.84
N TRP A 59 -1.37 0.77 -4.80
CA TRP A 59 -2.09 1.03 -3.55
C TRP A 59 -1.89 -0.11 -2.54
N ALA A 60 -2.03 -1.35 -2.96
CA ALA A 60 -1.86 -2.50 -2.07
C ALA A 60 -0.46 -2.62 -1.48
N TYR A 61 0.57 -2.18 -2.21
CA TYR A 61 1.96 -2.19 -1.76
C TYR A 61 2.44 -0.86 -1.17
N ASP A 62 1.60 0.18 -1.14
CA ASP A 62 2.00 1.48 -0.59
C ASP A 62 2.25 1.42 0.92
N GLY A 63 3.02 2.40 1.42
CA GLY A 63 3.36 2.52 2.83
C GLY A 63 4.74 1.97 3.22
N TRP A 64 5.48 1.35 2.31
CA TRP A 64 6.83 0.85 2.57
C TRP A 64 7.80 1.95 3.01
N ILE A 65 7.61 3.17 2.55
CA ILE A 65 8.46 4.33 2.87
C ILE A 65 8.19 4.89 4.27
N ASN A 66 7.03 4.63 4.86
CA ASN A 66 6.60 5.24 6.12
C ASN A 66 7.56 4.98 7.30
N VAL A 67 8.25 3.84 7.29
CA VAL A 67 9.26 3.53 8.31
C VAL A 67 10.44 4.52 8.28
N THR A 68 10.72 5.16 7.14
CA THR A 68 11.79 6.16 7.03
C THR A 68 11.47 7.43 7.81
N TYR A 69 10.19 7.75 8.01
CA TYR A 69 9.74 8.96 8.74
C TYR A 69 10.06 8.90 10.25
N ILE A 70 10.29 7.70 10.77
CA ILE A 70 10.69 7.47 12.16
C ILE A 70 12.14 7.00 12.28
N SER A 71 12.94 7.14 11.23
CA SER A 71 14.32 6.65 11.18
C SER A 71 15.20 7.21 12.31
N GLY A 72 14.97 8.43 12.77
CA GLY A 72 15.65 9.04 13.90
C GLY A 72 15.40 8.36 15.26
N GLU A 73 14.36 7.54 15.38
CA GLU A 73 14.02 6.80 16.60
C GLU A 73 14.50 5.33 16.56
N ILE A 74 15.08 4.88 15.42
CA ILE A 74 15.51 3.50 15.21
C ILE A 74 16.95 3.31 15.68
N LYS A 75 17.17 2.32 16.56
CA LYS A 75 18.52 1.93 16.95
C LYS A 75 19.24 1.25 15.79
N ASN A 76 20.52 1.63 15.57
CA ASN A 76 21.34 1.11 14.45
C ASN A 76 20.65 1.23 13.09
N VAL A 77 20.07 2.40 12.82
CA VAL A 77 19.24 2.69 11.63
C VAL A 77 19.88 2.24 10.32
N GLN A 78 21.20 2.40 10.17
CA GLN A 78 21.97 2.07 8.97
C GLN A 78 21.87 0.58 8.57
N ARG A 79 21.70 -0.31 9.55
CA ARG A 79 21.53 -1.76 9.32
C ARG A 79 20.08 -2.18 9.43
N THR A 80 19.39 -1.68 10.45
CA THR A 80 18.02 -2.12 10.78
C THR A 80 17.04 -1.69 9.68
N LEU A 81 17.14 -0.45 9.19
CA LEU A 81 16.21 0.07 8.20
C LEU A 81 16.24 -0.70 6.87
N PRO A 82 17.39 -0.88 6.17
CA PRO A 82 17.41 -1.63 4.92
C PRO A 82 16.97 -3.08 5.08
N VAL A 83 17.40 -3.74 6.15
CA VAL A 83 17.07 -5.16 6.42
C VAL A 83 15.57 -5.32 6.69
N SER A 84 14.98 -4.46 7.52
CA SER A 84 13.55 -4.52 7.82
C SER A 84 12.70 -4.22 6.59
N MET A 85 13.08 -3.24 5.78
CA MET A 85 12.38 -2.92 4.52
C MET A 85 12.43 -4.10 3.54
N PHE A 86 13.60 -4.73 3.37
CA PHE A 86 13.75 -5.88 2.49
C PHE A 86 12.91 -7.07 2.96
N ILE A 87 13.02 -7.45 4.24
CA ILE A 87 12.24 -8.56 4.81
C ILE A 87 10.74 -8.28 4.67
N THR A 88 10.29 -7.07 5.00
CA THR A 88 8.87 -6.68 4.89
C THR A 88 8.40 -6.76 3.44
N ALA A 89 9.16 -6.23 2.48
CA ALA A 89 8.80 -6.27 1.07
C ALA A 89 8.65 -7.70 0.55
N VAL A 90 9.62 -8.58 0.87
CA VAL A 90 9.56 -10.01 0.48
C VAL A 90 8.37 -10.71 1.16
N THR A 91 8.16 -10.47 2.45
CA THR A 91 7.05 -11.09 3.19
C THR A 91 5.70 -10.68 2.61
N VAL A 92 5.48 -9.38 2.38
CA VAL A 92 4.24 -8.88 1.79
C VAL A 92 4.03 -9.42 0.38
N MET A 93 5.08 -9.46 -0.43
CA MET A 93 5.01 -10.02 -1.79
C MET A 93 4.58 -11.49 -1.76
N VAL A 94 5.18 -12.32 -0.91
CA VAL A 94 4.83 -13.75 -0.78
C VAL A 94 3.39 -13.90 -0.30
N VAL A 95 2.97 -13.16 0.72
CA VAL A 95 1.60 -13.21 1.24
C VAL A 95 0.59 -12.79 0.18
N TYR A 96 0.86 -11.73 -0.58
CA TYR A 96 -0.04 -11.26 -1.63
C TYR A 96 -0.13 -12.23 -2.80
N ILE A 97 0.97 -12.85 -3.21
CA ILE A 97 0.95 -13.91 -4.22
C ILE A 97 0.07 -15.08 -3.73
N LEU A 98 0.30 -15.56 -2.51
CA LEU A 98 -0.44 -16.69 -1.96
C LEU A 98 -1.94 -16.41 -1.82
N VAL A 99 -2.32 -15.21 -1.34
CA VAL A 99 -3.74 -14.87 -1.18
C VAL A 99 -4.44 -14.69 -2.53
N ASN A 100 -3.77 -14.12 -3.53
CA ASN A 100 -4.33 -14.01 -4.88
C ASN A 100 -4.48 -15.38 -5.53
N LEU A 101 -3.47 -16.26 -5.39
CA LEU A 101 -3.59 -17.65 -5.84
C LEU A 101 -4.74 -18.38 -5.15
N ALA A 102 -4.93 -18.17 -3.85
CA ALA A 102 -6.04 -18.73 -3.10
C ALA A 102 -7.41 -18.23 -3.62
N TYR A 103 -7.53 -16.93 -3.91
CA TYR A 103 -8.75 -16.36 -4.49
C TYR A 103 -9.06 -16.95 -5.86
N ILE A 104 -8.09 -16.97 -6.77
CA ILE A 104 -8.26 -17.51 -8.12
C ILE A 104 -8.54 -19.01 -8.07
N TYR A 105 -7.90 -19.75 -7.18
CA TYR A 105 -8.15 -21.17 -6.99
C TYR A 105 -9.63 -21.47 -6.64
N VAL A 106 -10.22 -20.64 -5.77
CA VAL A 106 -11.61 -20.78 -5.31
C VAL A 106 -12.62 -20.24 -6.31
N MET A 107 -12.31 -19.13 -6.99
CA MET A 107 -13.20 -18.42 -7.90
C MET A 107 -12.47 -17.93 -9.14
N PRO A 108 -12.96 -18.25 -10.36
CA PRO A 108 -12.35 -17.76 -11.59
C PRO A 108 -12.33 -16.22 -11.68
N VAL A 109 -11.30 -15.65 -12.27
CA VAL A 109 -11.15 -14.19 -12.43
C VAL A 109 -12.34 -13.56 -13.15
N GLY A 110 -12.90 -14.25 -14.18
CA GLY A 110 -14.07 -13.76 -14.91
C GLY A 110 -15.32 -13.64 -14.03
N GLU A 111 -15.50 -14.57 -13.08
CA GLU A 111 -16.62 -14.50 -12.11
C GLU A 111 -16.41 -13.36 -11.11
N MET A 112 -15.19 -13.19 -10.60
CA MET A 112 -14.85 -12.03 -9.72
C MET A 112 -15.15 -10.71 -10.41
N ALA A 113 -14.73 -10.56 -11.68
CA ALA A 113 -14.97 -9.36 -12.47
C ALA A 113 -16.48 -9.11 -12.70
N ALA A 114 -17.25 -10.15 -13.03
CA ALA A 114 -18.70 -10.03 -13.22
C ALA A 114 -19.42 -9.61 -11.92
N ARG A 115 -19.00 -10.14 -10.77
CA ARG A 115 -19.57 -9.77 -9.47
C ARG A 115 -19.18 -8.34 -9.07
N TYR A 116 -17.94 -7.92 -9.35
CA TYR A 116 -17.49 -6.54 -9.13
C TYR A 116 -18.35 -5.55 -9.93
N LEU A 117 -18.49 -5.77 -11.23
CA LEU A 117 -19.30 -4.91 -12.11
C LEU A 117 -20.79 -4.88 -11.71
N GLY A 118 -21.34 -6.00 -11.26
CA GLY A 118 -22.69 -6.08 -10.74
C GLY A 118 -22.88 -5.28 -9.44
N ALA A 119 -21.92 -5.33 -8.55
CA ALA A 119 -21.93 -4.57 -7.31
C ALA A 119 -21.75 -3.06 -7.56
N GLU A 120 -20.84 -2.68 -8.46
CA GLU A 120 -20.63 -1.30 -8.88
C GLU A 120 -21.90 -0.69 -9.48
N ALA A 121 -22.59 -1.42 -10.35
CA ALA A 121 -23.85 -0.97 -10.95
C ALA A 121 -24.97 -0.70 -9.92
N THR A 122 -24.91 -1.38 -8.75
CA THR A 122 -25.88 -1.20 -7.65
C THR A 122 -25.36 -0.28 -6.53
N GLY A 123 -24.14 0.26 -6.66
CA GLY A 123 -23.50 1.09 -5.64
C GLY A 123 -23.16 0.31 -4.35
N GLN A 124 -23.03 -1.01 -4.43
CA GLN A 124 -22.70 -1.86 -3.30
C GLN A 124 -21.18 -2.13 -3.25
N PRO A 125 -20.56 -2.13 -2.07
CA PRO A 125 -19.16 -2.50 -1.94
C PRO A 125 -18.98 -3.99 -2.23
N TYR A 126 -18.00 -4.33 -3.07
CA TYR A 126 -17.64 -5.71 -3.37
C TYR A 126 -16.26 -6.07 -2.77
N LEU A 127 -16.22 -7.18 -2.06
CA LEU A 127 -15.00 -7.69 -1.42
C LEU A 127 -14.80 -9.16 -1.78
N VAL A 128 -13.83 -9.47 -2.63
CA VAL A 128 -13.45 -10.83 -3.02
C VAL A 128 -13.21 -11.73 -1.81
N ALA A 129 -12.55 -11.22 -0.78
CA ALA A 129 -12.27 -11.95 0.46
C ALA A 129 -13.54 -12.46 1.14
N THR A 130 -14.63 -11.70 1.09
CA THR A 130 -15.93 -12.10 1.67
C THR A 130 -16.53 -13.25 0.91
N ASP A 131 -16.54 -13.19 -0.43
CA ASP A 131 -17.11 -14.25 -1.26
C ASP A 131 -16.32 -15.55 -1.14
N VAL A 132 -15.00 -15.46 -1.16
CA VAL A 132 -14.14 -16.63 -0.95
C VAL A 132 -14.36 -17.20 0.46
N ALA A 133 -14.45 -16.39 1.49
CA ALA A 133 -14.72 -16.86 2.85
C ALA A 133 -16.11 -17.53 3.00
N ARG A 134 -17.12 -17.07 2.28
CA ARG A 134 -18.46 -17.68 2.26
C ARG A 134 -18.44 -19.14 1.81
N THR A 135 -17.55 -19.50 0.91
CA THR A 135 -17.44 -20.90 0.44
C THR A 135 -17.02 -21.88 1.55
N PHE A 136 -16.33 -21.38 2.59
CA PHE A 136 -15.83 -22.20 3.70
C PHE A 136 -16.68 -22.08 4.95
N TRP A 137 -17.07 -20.85 5.31
CA TRP A 137 -17.68 -20.51 6.60
C TRP A 137 -19.15 -20.13 6.50
N GLY A 138 -19.73 -20.08 5.29
CA GLY A 138 -21.14 -19.73 5.10
C GLY A 138 -21.43 -18.24 5.30
N GLU A 139 -22.70 -17.90 5.52
CA GLU A 139 -23.16 -16.50 5.51
C GLU A 139 -22.56 -15.59 6.59
N TRP A 140 -22.21 -16.13 7.76
CA TRP A 140 -21.63 -15.33 8.84
C TRP A 140 -20.21 -14.81 8.53
N SER A 141 -19.53 -15.39 7.54
CA SER A 141 -18.20 -15.01 7.12
C SER A 141 -18.13 -13.55 6.66
N GLY A 142 -19.21 -13.02 6.07
CA GLY A 142 -19.29 -11.63 5.66
C GLY A 142 -19.04 -10.68 6.84
N SER A 143 -19.73 -10.90 7.95
CA SER A 143 -19.57 -10.11 9.17
C SER A 143 -18.21 -10.30 9.81
N ALA A 144 -17.67 -11.52 9.81
CA ALA A 144 -16.34 -11.80 10.35
C ALA A 144 -15.22 -11.10 9.56
N ILE A 145 -15.27 -11.18 8.23
CA ILE A 145 -14.32 -10.49 7.36
C ILE A 145 -14.45 -8.97 7.51
N ALA A 146 -15.66 -8.43 7.54
CA ALA A 146 -15.89 -7.00 7.77
C ALA A 146 -15.28 -6.54 9.11
N ALA A 147 -15.49 -7.27 10.18
CA ALA A 147 -14.89 -6.97 11.49
C ALA A 147 -13.35 -7.04 11.43
N ALA A 148 -12.78 -8.04 10.76
CA ALA A 148 -11.34 -8.15 10.60
C ALA A 148 -10.74 -6.98 9.78
N ILE A 149 -11.44 -6.53 8.74
CA ILE A 149 -11.06 -5.35 7.95
C ILE A 149 -11.13 -4.09 8.80
N MET A 150 -12.18 -3.89 9.58
CA MET A 150 -12.32 -2.73 10.48
C MET A 150 -11.17 -2.65 11.48
N ILE A 151 -10.83 -3.75 12.14
CA ILE A 151 -9.71 -3.84 13.08
C ILE A 151 -8.37 -3.56 12.37
N SER A 152 -8.19 -4.16 11.19
CA SER A 152 -7.01 -3.97 10.35
C SER A 152 -6.83 -2.50 9.93
N THR A 153 -7.89 -1.88 9.44
CA THR A 153 -7.90 -0.48 8.99
C THR A 153 -7.64 0.47 10.16
N PHE A 154 -8.27 0.24 11.31
CA PHE A 154 -8.01 1.04 12.51
C PHE A 154 -6.53 0.98 12.92
N GLY A 155 -5.92 -0.20 12.90
CA GLY A 155 -4.50 -0.36 13.18
C GLY A 155 -3.61 0.36 12.16
N ALA A 156 -3.94 0.27 10.87
CA ALA A 156 -3.20 0.95 9.80
C ALA A 156 -3.29 2.48 9.94
N VAL A 157 -4.50 3.02 10.13
CA VAL A 157 -4.73 4.47 10.31
C VAL A 157 -3.97 4.99 11.52
N ASN A 158 -4.01 4.29 12.66
CA ASN A 158 -3.28 4.68 13.86
C ASN A 158 -1.76 4.75 13.60
N GLY A 159 -1.20 3.76 12.91
CA GLY A 159 0.23 3.77 12.52
C GLY A 159 0.57 4.92 11.57
N THR A 160 -0.25 5.14 10.56
CA THR A 160 -0.06 6.22 9.57
C THR A 160 -0.11 7.60 10.23
N ILE A 161 -1.10 7.87 11.08
CA ILE A 161 -1.21 9.15 11.82
C ILE A 161 0.06 9.42 12.62
N MET A 162 0.57 8.42 13.33
CA MET A 162 1.81 8.57 14.10
C MET A 162 3.02 8.92 13.23
N MET A 163 3.16 8.29 12.07
CA MET A 163 4.34 8.46 11.22
C MET A 163 4.27 9.76 10.41
N THR A 164 3.14 10.04 9.77
CA THR A 164 3.02 11.18 8.83
C THR A 164 3.01 12.54 9.55
N ALA A 165 2.54 12.61 10.80
CA ALA A 165 2.65 13.84 11.59
C ALA A 165 4.11 14.31 11.75
N ARG A 166 5.08 13.40 11.72
CA ARG A 166 6.51 13.74 11.81
C ARG A 166 7.05 14.38 10.54
N VAL A 167 6.44 14.10 9.39
CA VAL A 167 6.81 14.74 8.11
C VAL A 167 6.54 16.23 8.17
N ASN A 168 5.30 16.62 8.50
CA ASN A 168 4.91 18.04 8.62
C ASN A 168 5.74 18.77 9.71
N TYR A 169 5.98 18.07 10.82
CA TYR A 169 6.84 18.57 11.90
C TYR A 169 8.27 18.85 11.41
N SER A 170 8.90 17.90 10.72
CA SER A 170 10.25 18.06 10.18
C SER A 170 10.34 19.18 9.16
N MET A 171 9.38 19.26 8.22
CA MET A 171 9.31 20.34 7.24
C MET A 171 9.23 21.72 7.91
N ALA A 172 8.43 21.82 8.97
CA ALA A 172 8.29 23.07 9.71
C ALA A 172 9.58 23.45 10.48
N ARG A 173 10.32 22.46 10.98
CA ARG A 173 11.63 22.65 11.65
C ARG A 173 12.72 23.10 10.69
N GLU A 174 12.69 22.61 9.46
CA GLU A 174 13.63 22.98 8.39
C GLU A 174 13.21 24.29 7.68
N GLY A 175 12.14 24.95 8.13
CA GLY A 175 11.67 26.21 7.52
C GLY A 175 10.93 26.06 6.19
N LEU A 176 10.60 24.83 5.80
CA LEU A 176 9.85 24.52 4.57
C LEU A 176 8.34 24.57 4.76
N PHE A 177 7.88 24.79 5.98
CA PHE A 177 6.46 24.84 6.33
C PHE A 177 6.19 25.84 7.47
N PHE A 178 4.92 26.07 7.84
CA PHE A 178 4.53 27.01 8.87
C PHE A 178 5.19 26.67 10.22
N ARG A 179 5.92 27.60 10.83
CA ARG A 179 6.70 27.40 12.05
C ARG A 179 5.90 26.81 13.22
N LYS A 180 4.63 27.19 13.37
CA LYS A 180 3.75 26.67 14.43
C LYS A 180 3.52 25.16 14.34
N ILE A 181 3.58 24.58 13.15
CA ILE A 181 3.39 23.13 12.94
C ILE A 181 4.58 22.33 13.50
N GLY A 182 5.76 22.98 13.64
CA GLY A 182 6.97 22.41 14.24
C GLY A 182 7.01 22.49 15.78
N GLU A 183 5.93 22.84 16.46
CA GLU A 183 5.87 22.90 17.91
C GLU A 183 5.52 21.52 18.50
N ILE A 184 6.19 21.18 19.62
CA ILE A 184 5.90 19.95 20.40
C ILE A 184 5.04 20.33 21.58
N ASN A 185 3.95 19.57 21.79
CA ASN A 185 3.13 19.70 22.97
C ASN A 185 3.94 19.24 24.21
N PRO A 186 4.19 20.13 25.20
CA PRO A 186 5.05 19.80 26.34
C PRO A 186 4.49 18.72 27.27
N ARG A 187 3.18 18.52 27.27
CA ARG A 187 2.52 17.51 28.11
C ARG A 187 2.60 16.10 27.51
N PHE A 188 2.39 16.01 26.20
CA PHE A 188 2.29 14.70 25.52
C PHE A 188 3.55 14.35 24.72
N MET A 189 4.50 15.29 24.63
CA MET A 189 5.74 15.14 23.85
C MET A 189 5.47 14.73 22.39
N THR A 190 4.38 15.23 21.81
CA THR A 190 3.92 14.92 20.45
C THR A 190 3.81 16.20 19.61
N PRO A 191 3.92 16.15 18.28
CA PRO A 191 3.74 17.29 17.39
C PRO A 191 2.24 17.62 17.26
N GLY A 192 1.64 18.18 18.33
CA GLY A 192 0.21 18.45 18.43
C GLY A 192 -0.36 19.26 17.26
N PRO A 193 0.21 20.42 16.89
CA PRO A 193 -0.27 21.22 15.77
C PRO A 193 -0.22 20.47 14.44
N SER A 194 0.80 19.61 14.21
CA SER A 194 0.90 18.75 13.04
C SER A 194 -0.22 17.72 12.98
N LEU A 195 -0.55 17.09 14.10
CA LEU A 195 -1.67 16.13 14.21
C LEU A 195 -3.02 16.80 13.93
N VAL A 196 -3.25 18.00 14.45
CA VAL A 196 -4.48 18.76 14.20
C VAL A 196 -4.60 19.12 12.72
N LEU A 197 -3.54 19.65 12.12
CA LEU A 197 -3.51 19.98 10.69
C LEU A 197 -3.86 18.76 9.83
N GLN A 198 -3.21 17.63 10.11
CA GLN A 198 -3.44 16.37 9.40
C GLN A 198 -4.88 15.90 9.56
N GLY A 199 -5.45 15.96 10.77
CA GLY A 199 -6.83 15.57 11.02
C GLY A 199 -7.85 16.44 10.27
N VAL A 200 -7.66 17.77 10.31
CA VAL A 200 -8.52 18.70 9.56
C VAL A 200 -8.44 18.44 8.06
N TRP A 201 -7.22 18.31 7.52
CA TRP A 201 -7.01 18.07 6.10
C TRP A 201 -7.62 16.74 5.65
N ALA A 202 -7.40 15.67 6.42
CA ALA A 202 -8.00 14.36 6.13
C ALA A 202 -9.54 14.42 6.14
N SER A 203 -10.13 15.15 7.08
CA SER A 203 -11.59 15.33 7.14
C SER A 203 -12.13 16.07 5.92
N LEU A 204 -11.44 17.10 5.44
CA LEU A 204 -11.81 17.81 4.22
C LEU A 204 -11.72 16.91 2.99
N LEU A 205 -10.67 16.11 2.88
CA LEU A 205 -10.50 15.16 1.77
C LEU A 205 -11.61 14.11 1.74
N VAL A 206 -11.97 13.53 2.89
CA VAL A 206 -13.06 12.54 2.97
C VAL A 206 -14.40 13.13 2.52
N LEU A 207 -14.63 14.42 2.74
CA LEU A 207 -15.85 15.11 2.27
C LEU A 207 -15.80 15.51 0.79
N SER A 208 -14.62 15.48 0.16
CA SER A 208 -14.41 16.00 -1.19
C SER A 208 -14.51 14.96 -2.31
N GLY A 209 -14.45 13.65 -1.99
CA GLY A 209 -14.41 12.61 -3.01
C GLY A 209 -14.73 11.21 -2.50
N THR A 210 -14.83 10.28 -3.46
CA THR A 210 -14.99 8.85 -3.17
C THR A 210 -13.66 8.21 -2.77
N PHE A 211 -13.73 7.00 -2.20
CA PHE A 211 -12.54 6.22 -1.84
C PHE A 211 -11.60 6.01 -3.05
N ASP A 212 -12.16 5.61 -4.19
CA ASP A 212 -11.38 5.33 -5.40
C ASP A 212 -10.70 6.59 -5.94
N GLN A 213 -11.42 7.71 -6.01
CA GLN A 213 -10.86 9.00 -6.44
C GLN A 213 -9.70 9.46 -5.53
N LEU A 214 -9.86 9.33 -4.21
CA LEU A 214 -8.82 9.72 -3.25
C LEU A 214 -7.61 8.78 -3.33
N THR A 215 -7.83 7.50 -3.59
CA THR A 215 -6.77 6.49 -3.75
C THR A 215 -5.96 6.76 -5.01
N ASP A 216 -6.61 6.97 -6.14
CA ASP A 216 -5.93 7.25 -7.42
C ASP A 216 -5.12 8.54 -7.33
N MET A 217 -5.69 9.60 -6.76
CA MET A 217 -4.98 10.86 -6.53
C MET A 217 -3.77 10.67 -5.62
N LEU A 218 -3.89 9.87 -4.55
CA LEU A 218 -2.78 9.59 -3.64
C LEU A 218 -1.65 8.85 -4.36
N ILE A 219 -1.98 7.81 -5.12
CA ILE A 219 -0.99 7.01 -5.83
C ILE A 219 -0.28 7.85 -6.90
N PHE A 220 -1.02 8.60 -7.71
CA PHE A 220 -0.44 9.51 -8.69
C PHE A 220 0.60 10.45 -8.06
N VAL A 221 0.22 11.17 -7.00
CA VAL A 221 1.11 12.11 -6.32
C VAL A 221 2.29 11.39 -5.67
N SER A 222 2.06 10.24 -5.03
CA SER A 222 3.13 9.47 -4.38
C SER A 222 4.19 9.02 -5.37
N TRP A 223 3.80 8.50 -6.54
CA TRP A 223 4.74 8.04 -7.55
C TRP A 223 5.55 9.18 -8.17
N LEU A 224 4.95 10.36 -8.32
CA LEU A 224 5.69 11.56 -8.72
C LEU A 224 6.80 11.92 -7.72
N PHE A 225 6.48 11.90 -6.42
CA PHE A 225 7.45 12.18 -5.37
C PHE A 225 8.49 11.06 -5.19
N TYR A 226 8.11 9.80 -5.39
CA TYR A 226 9.06 8.68 -5.36
C TYR A 226 10.06 8.78 -6.50
N ALA A 227 9.63 9.14 -7.70
CA ALA A 227 10.50 9.40 -8.83
C ALA A 227 11.47 10.57 -8.53
N ALA A 228 10.95 11.68 -8.00
CA ALA A 228 11.75 12.83 -7.64
C ALA A 228 12.78 12.49 -6.54
N ALA A 229 12.39 11.75 -5.51
CA ALA A 229 13.28 11.31 -4.44
C ALA A 229 14.38 10.38 -4.95
N ALA A 230 14.04 9.40 -5.78
CA ALA A 230 15.01 8.49 -6.39
C ALA A 230 16.00 9.25 -7.31
N PHE A 231 15.52 10.19 -8.12
CA PHE A 231 16.36 11.05 -8.93
C PHE A 231 17.26 11.95 -8.07
N GLY A 232 16.72 12.44 -6.95
CA GLY A 232 17.47 13.20 -5.95
C GLY A 232 18.70 12.45 -5.41
N VAL A 233 18.59 11.13 -5.21
CA VAL A 233 19.74 10.29 -4.81
C VAL A 233 20.86 10.37 -5.86
N VAL A 234 20.52 10.32 -7.16
CA VAL A 234 21.51 10.42 -8.24
C VAL A 234 22.19 11.80 -8.23
N LEU A 235 21.41 12.87 -8.06
CA LEU A 235 21.95 14.24 -8.00
C LEU A 235 22.87 14.43 -6.78
N LEU A 236 22.46 13.95 -5.62
CA LEU A 236 23.27 14.04 -4.39
C LEU A 236 24.54 13.21 -4.49
N CYS A 237 24.50 12.04 -5.11
CA CYS A 237 25.68 11.24 -5.35
C CYS A 237 26.70 11.94 -6.27
N ARG A 238 26.24 12.76 -7.21
CA ARG A 238 27.11 13.55 -8.09
C ARG A 238 27.63 14.82 -7.43
N ARG A 239 26.79 15.50 -6.63
CA ARG A 239 27.16 16.76 -5.96
C ARG A 239 28.04 16.58 -4.74
N MET A 240 27.91 15.47 -4.05
CA MET A 240 28.63 15.15 -2.82
C MET A 240 29.28 13.76 -2.92
N PRO A 241 30.32 13.58 -3.77
CA PRO A 241 30.94 12.27 -4.02
C PRO A 241 31.55 11.65 -2.74
N ASP A 242 32.10 12.49 -1.86
CA ASP A 242 32.81 12.07 -0.65
C ASP A 242 31.91 11.89 0.59
N ALA A 243 30.59 12.13 0.46
CA ALA A 243 29.68 11.94 1.57
C ALA A 243 29.66 10.47 2.03
N PRO A 244 29.73 10.20 3.34
CA PRO A 244 29.71 8.85 3.87
C PRO A 244 28.38 8.16 3.53
N ARG A 245 28.46 7.01 2.85
CA ARG A 245 27.30 6.20 2.44
C ARG A 245 27.40 4.82 3.04
N PRO A 246 26.80 4.60 4.23
CA PRO A 246 26.82 3.30 4.90
C PRO A 246 26.12 2.20 4.10
N TYR A 247 25.11 2.59 3.32
CA TYR A 247 24.40 1.70 2.39
C TYR A 247 24.59 2.18 0.94
N ARG A 248 24.94 1.27 0.07
CA ARG A 248 25.03 1.52 -1.39
C ARG A 248 23.95 0.74 -2.09
N VAL A 249 23.18 1.43 -2.97
CA VAL A 249 22.14 0.79 -3.78
C VAL A 249 22.76 -0.25 -4.70
N TRP A 250 22.30 -1.48 -4.61
CA TRP A 250 22.73 -2.54 -5.51
C TRP A 250 22.30 -2.22 -6.95
N GLY A 251 23.23 -2.37 -7.89
CA GLY A 251 22.98 -2.02 -9.30
C GLY A 251 22.92 -0.50 -9.60
N TYR A 252 23.36 0.36 -8.65
CA TYR A 252 23.47 1.80 -8.91
C TYR A 252 24.45 2.08 -10.07
N PRO A 253 24.16 3.04 -10.99
CA PRO A 253 22.98 3.93 -11.01
C PRO A 253 21.78 3.35 -11.79
N TRP A 254 21.93 2.21 -12.46
CA TRP A 254 20.96 1.69 -13.43
C TRP A 254 19.61 1.38 -12.79
N VAL A 255 19.59 0.71 -11.66
CA VAL A 255 18.33 0.39 -10.96
C VAL A 255 17.56 1.67 -10.60
N THR A 256 18.26 2.72 -10.20
CA THR A 256 17.63 4.02 -9.89
C THR A 256 17.05 4.67 -11.14
N TYR A 257 17.75 4.63 -12.27
CA TYR A 257 17.22 5.19 -13.52
C TYR A 257 16.02 4.40 -14.05
N ILE A 258 16.07 3.06 -13.97
CA ILE A 258 14.94 2.20 -14.36
C ILE A 258 13.72 2.52 -13.51
N PHE A 259 13.89 2.68 -12.20
CA PHE A 259 12.80 3.05 -11.29
C PHE A 259 12.20 4.41 -11.65
N VAL A 260 13.04 5.44 -11.85
CA VAL A 260 12.57 6.78 -12.25
C VAL A 260 11.83 6.74 -13.58
N PHE A 261 12.39 6.05 -14.58
CA PHE A 261 11.77 5.92 -15.90
C PHE A 261 10.40 5.23 -15.83
N PHE A 262 10.33 4.12 -15.11
CA PHE A 262 9.08 3.39 -14.91
C PHE A 262 8.03 4.23 -14.16
N SER A 263 8.44 4.94 -13.10
CA SER A 263 7.56 5.84 -12.35
C SER A 263 7.03 6.97 -13.22
N MET A 264 7.86 7.53 -14.10
CA MET A 264 7.43 8.58 -15.02
C MET A 264 6.47 8.06 -16.09
N ILE A 265 6.70 6.85 -16.63
CA ILE A 265 5.73 6.20 -17.54
C ILE A 265 4.38 6.07 -16.84
N TYR A 266 4.37 5.53 -15.63
CA TYR A 266 3.13 5.38 -14.86
C TYR A 266 2.41 6.73 -14.70
N VAL A 267 3.10 7.77 -14.23
CA VAL A 267 2.52 9.11 -14.01
C VAL A 267 1.96 9.75 -15.31
N VAL A 268 2.56 9.46 -16.47
CA VAL A 268 2.09 9.99 -17.76
C VAL A 268 0.83 9.29 -18.28
N PHE A 269 0.66 8.00 -17.95
CA PHE A 269 -0.45 7.19 -18.46
C PHE A 269 -1.60 7.00 -17.46
N THR A 270 -1.47 7.51 -16.23
CA THR A 270 -2.51 7.57 -15.21
C THR A 270 -3.11 8.96 -15.12
#